data_a6c1d56a7d9dfe55934154dd7e78c7fa
#
_entry.id   a6c1d56a7d9dfe55934154dd7e78c7fa
#
_cell.length_a   1.000
_cell.length_b   1.000
_cell.length_c   1.000
_cell.angle_alpha   90.00
_cell.angle_beta   90.00
_cell.angle_gamma   90.00
#
_symmetry.space_group_name_H-M   'P 1'
#
loop_
_entity.id
_entity.type
_entity.pdbx_description
1 polymer ?
#
loop_
_entity_poly.entity_id
_entity_poly.type
_entity_poly.pdbx_seq_one_letter_code
_entity_poly.pdbx_strand_id
1 'polypeptide(L)'
;HVRHVLVLKQQDARTAAKWNNEMQAYTEALPWGIPINFSSDPRHGAGGAGAEFKSGGNDVSKWPEGLGIAACFSDEVCEKFSEAVSAEYRALGITTALSPQVDLATEPRWMRFEDTFGTDPDQVARLGKIYCDGLQTTKGTKDGWGKDSVCAMAKHWPGGGPCEAGRDAHYAFGKYAVYPGENFADHVKPFTEGVFQLDGPTGCASAVMPYYTVSWNRDEKDHQNVGNSYSHYLIHDLLREKYGYDGVVCTDWGITADPSPEMDSFGSRCYGVENLSEAERHLRAIENGVDQFGGNSDMRPILEAYRIGCEKVGEEAMRRRFEESAVRLLKSIFRCGLFENPYLDPEESCRIVGREDFCREGYEAQKKSVVLLKNKGILPVIQEEGQPKKKVYIPERVIKARKNFFRGMTPEQKDQPVSRELAEKHFAWANTPEEADFAMIFIESPLSDGYSAEDAARGGNGYLPISLQYRPYTAEAAREESIAGGDFREEVGGQAVLGDNVINQLLGSQNDMATIR
;
A
#
# COMPACT_ATOMS: atom_id res chain seq x y z
N HIS A 1 23.60 14.31 -4.80
CA HIS A 1 23.25 13.50 -5.98
C HIS A 1 22.13 12.53 -5.59
N VAL A 2 21.02 12.57 -6.32
CA VAL A 2 19.88 11.66 -6.11
C VAL A 2 20.25 10.28 -6.63
N ARG A 3 20.01 9.22 -5.82
CA ARG A 3 20.30 7.82 -6.19
C ARG A 3 19.09 6.90 -6.07
N HIS A 4 18.05 7.34 -5.40
CA HIS A 4 16.80 6.61 -5.26
C HIS A 4 15.67 7.50 -5.77
N VAL A 5 14.91 7.00 -6.75
CA VAL A 5 13.86 7.78 -7.42
C VAL A 5 12.58 6.98 -7.46
N LEU A 6 11.49 7.55 -6.93
CA LEU A 6 10.16 6.98 -7.05
C LEU A 6 9.56 7.32 -8.41
N VAL A 7 9.16 6.29 -9.16
CA VAL A 7 8.40 6.43 -10.40
C VAL A 7 6.91 6.55 -10.03
N LEU A 8 6.39 7.76 -10.03
CA LEU A 8 4.99 8.03 -9.66
C LEU A 8 4.01 7.70 -10.77
N LYS A 9 4.41 7.93 -12.02
CA LYS A 9 3.55 7.72 -13.18
C LYS A 9 4.21 6.79 -14.18
N GLN A 10 3.53 5.70 -14.50
CA GLN A 10 3.97 4.76 -15.51
C GLN A 10 3.84 5.38 -16.90
N GLN A 11 4.91 5.32 -17.67
CA GLN A 11 4.94 5.59 -19.11
C GLN A 11 4.78 4.27 -19.90
N ASP A 12 4.59 4.37 -21.23
CA ASP A 12 4.72 3.18 -22.06
C ASP A 12 6.13 2.58 -21.95
N ALA A 13 6.25 1.29 -22.23
CA ALA A 13 7.47 0.53 -22.00
C ALA A 13 8.69 1.11 -22.74
N ARG A 14 8.52 1.55 -23.99
CA ARG A 14 9.59 2.15 -24.79
C ARG A 14 10.08 3.46 -24.20
N THR A 15 9.15 4.32 -23.82
CA THR A 15 9.47 5.63 -23.23
C THR A 15 10.14 5.45 -21.87
N ALA A 16 9.63 4.51 -21.03
CA ALA A 16 10.23 4.20 -19.75
C ALA A 16 11.68 3.70 -19.88
N ALA A 17 11.93 2.76 -20.80
CA ALA A 17 13.27 2.23 -21.02
C ALA A 17 14.26 3.29 -21.54
N LYS A 18 13.84 4.15 -22.47
CA LYS A 18 14.67 5.25 -22.95
C LYS A 18 14.99 6.24 -21.84
N TRP A 19 13.99 6.63 -21.06
CA TRP A 19 14.19 7.55 -19.93
C TRP A 19 15.12 6.94 -18.87
N ASN A 20 14.93 5.65 -18.53
CA ASN A 20 15.88 4.93 -17.65
C ASN A 20 17.32 5.08 -18.18
N ASN A 21 17.54 4.79 -19.45
CA ASN A 21 18.89 4.82 -20.04
C ASN A 21 19.50 6.22 -20.00
N GLU A 22 18.73 7.27 -20.29
CA GLU A 22 19.19 8.66 -20.18
C GLU A 22 19.61 9.03 -18.76
N MET A 23 18.80 8.64 -17.77
CA MET A 23 19.07 8.90 -16.35
C MET A 23 20.28 8.10 -15.85
N GLN A 24 20.42 6.84 -16.27
CA GLN A 24 21.58 6.03 -15.91
C GLN A 24 22.87 6.58 -16.54
N ALA A 25 22.84 6.97 -17.81
CA ALA A 25 24.00 7.61 -18.48
C ALA A 25 24.39 8.93 -17.80
N TYR A 26 23.40 9.72 -17.37
CA TYR A 26 23.67 10.94 -16.63
C TYR A 26 24.41 10.66 -15.31
N THR A 27 23.98 9.65 -14.55
CA THR A 27 24.59 9.34 -13.25
C THR A 27 25.94 8.62 -13.39
N GLU A 28 26.14 7.85 -14.44
CA GLU A 28 27.44 7.24 -14.76
C GLU A 28 28.52 8.31 -15.02
N ALA A 29 28.14 9.45 -15.62
CA ALA A 29 29.02 10.58 -15.85
C ALA A 29 29.35 11.39 -14.58
N LEU A 30 28.67 11.16 -13.46
CA LEU A 30 28.92 11.84 -12.19
C LEU A 30 30.08 11.19 -11.42
N PRO A 31 30.70 11.91 -10.45
CA PRO A 31 31.68 11.30 -9.57
C PRO A 31 31.10 10.02 -8.91
N TRP A 32 31.89 8.95 -8.93
CA TRP A 32 31.61 7.60 -8.44
C TRP A 32 30.69 6.75 -9.34
N GLY A 33 30.03 7.31 -10.36
CA GLY A 33 29.22 6.59 -11.32
C GLY A 33 28.18 5.64 -10.71
N ILE A 34 27.61 5.99 -9.53
CA ILE A 34 26.64 5.13 -8.84
C ILE A 34 25.32 5.15 -9.61
N PRO A 35 24.79 4.01 -10.07
CA PRO A 35 23.51 3.92 -10.78
C PRO A 35 22.32 4.37 -9.93
N ILE A 36 21.26 4.80 -10.59
CA ILE A 36 19.98 5.09 -9.93
C ILE A 36 19.23 3.78 -9.67
N ASN A 37 18.72 3.65 -8.46
CA ASN A 37 17.72 2.67 -8.06
C ASN A 37 16.33 3.31 -8.22
N PHE A 38 15.56 2.87 -9.21
CA PHE A 38 14.17 3.28 -9.39
C PHE A 38 13.24 2.39 -8.59
N SER A 39 12.29 3.01 -7.91
CA SER A 39 11.26 2.32 -7.13
C SER A 39 9.86 2.64 -7.63
N SER A 40 8.91 1.77 -7.37
CA SER A 40 7.50 2.00 -7.67
C SER A 40 6.59 1.28 -6.69
N ASP A 41 5.43 1.88 -6.40
CA ASP A 41 4.30 1.19 -5.80
C ASP A 41 3.74 0.11 -6.74
N PRO A 42 2.93 -0.85 -6.25
CA PRO A 42 2.27 -1.86 -7.08
C PRO A 42 1.50 -1.23 -8.26
N ARG A 43 1.64 -1.80 -9.47
CA ARG A 43 1.05 -1.28 -10.72
C ARG A 43 0.16 -2.27 -11.44
N HIS A 44 0.12 -3.50 -10.99
CA HIS A 44 -0.50 -4.62 -11.69
C HIS A 44 -1.95 -4.87 -11.29
N GLY A 45 -2.49 -4.13 -10.33
CA GLY A 45 -3.88 -4.28 -9.90
C GLY A 45 -4.88 -4.00 -11.02
N ALA A 46 -5.88 -4.88 -11.15
CA ALA A 46 -6.98 -4.73 -12.10
C ALA A 46 -8.06 -3.78 -11.58
N GLY A 47 -8.14 -3.57 -10.27
CA GLY A 47 -8.99 -2.58 -9.65
C GLY A 47 -8.59 -1.19 -10.11
N GLY A 48 -9.44 -0.52 -10.88
CA GLY A 48 -9.14 0.82 -11.38
C GLY A 48 -9.01 1.81 -10.23
N ALA A 49 -7.98 2.63 -10.25
CA ALA A 49 -7.88 3.93 -9.55
C ALA A 49 -8.29 4.01 -8.06
N GLY A 50 -8.36 2.90 -7.33
CA GLY A 50 -8.66 2.91 -5.89
C GLY A 50 -7.60 3.69 -5.11
N ALA A 51 -6.32 3.54 -5.45
CA ALA A 51 -5.24 4.36 -4.95
C ALA A 51 -4.57 5.10 -6.12
N GLU A 52 -4.63 6.40 -6.12
CA GLU A 52 -4.13 7.26 -7.21
C GLU A 52 -2.65 7.06 -7.52
N PHE A 53 -1.84 6.72 -6.51
CA PHE A 53 -0.42 6.41 -6.64
C PHE A 53 -0.16 5.01 -7.23
N LYS A 54 -1.19 4.19 -7.41
CA LYS A 54 -1.10 2.84 -7.98
C LYS A 54 -1.54 2.73 -9.43
N SER A 55 -1.95 3.82 -10.06
CA SER A 55 -2.36 3.75 -11.46
C SER A 55 -1.18 3.29 -12.32
N GLY A 56 -1.15 2.01 -12.63
CA GLY A 56 -0.27 1.47 -13.64
C GLY A 56 -0.85 1.78 -15.00
N GLY A 57 -0.13 2.39 -15.90
CA GLY A 57 -0.57 2.58 -17.28
C GLY A 57 -1.22 1.34 -17.89
N ASN A 58 -1.68 1.42 -19.10
CA ASN A 58 -2.39 0.31 -19.75
C ASN A 58 -1.47 -0.85 -20.19
N ASP A 59 -0.14 -0.68 -20.11
CA ASP A 59 0.80 -1.59 -20.73
C ASP A 59 1.15 -2.81 -19.88
N VAL A 60 1.14 -2.69 -18.54
CA VAL A 60 1.45 -3.84 -17.66
C VAL A 60 0.28 -4.81 -17.54
N SER A 61 0.58 -6.08 -17.33
CA SER A 61 -0.42 -7.14 -17.10
C SER A 61 -1.29 -6.83 -15.88
N LYS A 62 -2.56 -7.24 -15.90
CA LYS A 62 -3.55 -6.93 -14.87
C LYS A 62 -3.93 -8.16 -14.07
N TRP A 63 -3.76 -8.04 -12.75
CA TRP A 63 -3.97 -9.10 -11.77
C TRP A 63 -4.94 -8.64 -10.68
N PRO A 64 -5.51 -9.56 -9.89
CA PRO A 64 -6.23 -9.17 -8.68
C PRO A 64 -5.35 -8.35 -7.74
N GLU A 65 -5.95 -7.50 -6.93
CA GLU A 65 -5.27 -6.89 -5.78
C GLU A 65 -4.86 -7.97 -4.75
N GLY A 66 -4.05 -7.60 -3.75
CA GLY A 66 -3.52 -8.55 -2.77
C GLY A 66 -4.58 -9.46 -2.14
N LEU A 67 -5.72 -8.88 -1.74
CA LEU A 67 -6.84 -9.65 -1.19
C LEU A 67 -7.42 -10.65 -2.19
N GLY A 68 -7.49 -10.28 -3.47
CA GLY A 68 -7.94 -11.18 -4.54
C GLY A 68 -6.92 -12.28 -4.84
N ILE A 69 -5.62 -12.01 -4.79
CA ILE A 69 -4.57 -13.05 -4.87
C ILE A 69 -4.74 -14.05 -3.73
N ALA A 70 -4.96 -13.58 -2.50
CA ALA A 70 -5.20 -14.42 -1.34
C ALA A 70 -6.47 -15.27 -1.50
N ALA A 71 -7.56 -14.68 -2.06
CA ALA A 71 -8.82 -15.37 -2.31
C ALA A 71 -8.73 -16.47 -3.37
N CYS A 72 -7.67 -16.53 -4.16
CA CYS A 72 -7.42 -17.66 -5.06
C CYS A 72 -7.05 -18.95 -4.32
N PHE A 73 -6.61 -18.87 -3.06
CA PHE A 73 -6.11 -19.99 -2.24
C PHE A 73 -5.07 -20.85 -2.97
N SER A 74 -4.15 -20.21 -3.70
CA SER A 74 -3.16 -20.88 -4.55
C SER A 74 -1.82 -20.18 -4.51
N ASP A 75 -0.83 -20.90 -4.00
CA ASP A 75 0.57 -20.44 -3.98
C ASP A 75 1.10 -20.20 -5.39
N GLU A 76 0.76 -21.10 -6.35
CA GLU A 76 1.12 -20.97 -7.76
C GLU A 76 0.64 -19.64 -8.38
N VAL A 77 -0.55 -19.15 -8.00
CA VAL A 77 -1.05 -17.86 -8.49
C VAL A 77 -0.19 -16.72 -7.96
N CYS A 78 0.21 -16.76 -6.68
CA CYS A 78 1.08 -15.76 -6.08
C CYS A 78 2.50 -15.80 -6.69
N GLU A 79 3.05 -17.00 -6.95
CA GLU A 79 4.34 -17.17 -7.64
C GLU A 79 4.31 -16.56 -9.03
N LYS A 80 3.33 -16.92 -9.86
CA LYS A 80 3.18 -16.37 -11.22
C LYS A 80 2.99 -14.85 -11.21
N PHE A 81 2.21 -14.35 -10.26
CA PHE A 81 2.02 -12.93 -10.08
C PHE A 81 3.33 -12.20 -9.79
N SER A 82 4.08 -12.66 -8.80
CA SER A 82 5.37 -12.04 -8.42
C SER A 82 6.43 -12.14 -9.50
N GLU A 83 6.49 -13.26 -10.24
CA GLU A 83 7.38 -13.42 -11.41
C GLU A 83 7.02 -12.44 -12.54
N ALA A 84 5.72 -12.26 -12.84
CA ALA A 84 5.27 -11.29 -13.82
C ALA A 84 5.62 -9.86 -13.40
N VAL A 85 5.34 -9.49 -12.14
CA VAL A 85 5.69 -8.17 -11.58
C VAL A 85 7.19 -7.91 -11.69
N SER A 86 8.03 -8.89 -11.31
CA SER A 86 9.50 -8.75 -11.39
C SER A 86 9.96 -8.51 -12.82
N ALA A 87 9.52 -9.33 -13.78
CA ALA A 87 9.90 -9.21 -15.17
C ALA A 87 9.49 -7.87 -15.80
N GLU A 88 8.24 -7.44 -15.55
CA GLU A 88 7.73 -6.18 -16.09
C GLU A 88 8.39 -4.97 -15.43
N TYR A 89 8.64 -5.01 -14.11
CA TYR A 89 9.37 -3.94 -13.41
C TYR A 89 10.80 -3.80 -13.93
N ARG A 90 11.53 -4.90 -14.08
CA ARG A 90 12.88 -4.86 -14.67
C ARG A 90 12.88 -4.27 -16.07
N ALA A 91 11.90 -4.67 -16.90
CA ALA A 91 11.75 -4.13 -18.26
C ALA A 91 11.40 -2.63 -18.29
N LEU A 92 10.87 -2.08 -17.20
CA LEU A 92 10.57 -0.65 -17.01
C LEU A 92 11.69 0.13 -16.29
N GLY A 93 12.79 -0.53 -15.92
CA GLY A 93 13.91 0.06 -15.17
C GLY A 93 13.68 0.13 -13.65
N ILE A 94 12.56 -0.41 -13.15
CA ILE A 94 12.24 -0.43 -11.73
C ILE A 94 13.01 -1.58 -11.06
N THR A 95 13.79 -1.26 -10.03
CA THR A 95 14.67 -2.21 -9.34
C THR A 95 14.35 -2.34 -7.85
N THR A 96 13.38 -1.57 -7.35
CA THR A 96 12.80 -1.72 -6.02
C THR A 96 11.28 -1.62 -6.09
N ALA A 97 10.59 -2.66 -5.62
CA ALA A 97 9.14 -2.67 -5.46
C ALA A 97 8.80 -2.24 -4.03
N LEU A 98 7.92 -1.24 -3.88
CA LEU A 98 7.36 -0.83 -2.58
C LEU A 98 6.24 -1.81 -2.18
N SER A 99 6.59 -3.07 -2.11
CA SER A 99 5.72 -4.23 -1.86
C SER A 99 6.55 -5.45 -1.42
N PRO A 100 5.91 -6.48 -0.84
CA PRO A 100 4.49 -6.66 -0.59
C PRO A 100 3.96 -5.85 0.59
N GLN A 101 2.62 -5.63 0.62
CA GLN A 101 1.93 -5.14 1.79
C GLN A 101 1.47 -6.33 2.63
N VAL A 102 2.22 -6.63 3.69
CA VAL A 102 1.98 -7.76 4.60
C VAL A 102 1.26 -7.37 5.89
N ASP A 103 0.57 -6.24 5.84
CA ASP A 103 -0.34 -5.83 6.92
C ASP A 103 -1.49 -6.83 7.05
N LEU A 104 -1.96 -7.09 8.27
CA LEU A 104 -3.17 -7.88 8.48
C LEU A 104 -4.42 -7.01 8.33
N ALA A 105 -5.38 -7.46 7.54
CA ALA A 105 -6.65 -6.79 7.31
C ALA A 105 -7.61 -6.93 8.51
N THR A 106 -7.19 -6.57 9.70
CA THR A 106 -7.96 -6.77 10.95
C THR A 106 -9.06 -5.74 11.15
N GLU A 107 -8.98 -4.60 10.47
CA GLU A 107 -10.02 -3.56 10.48
C GLU A 107 -10.59 -3.38 9.06
N PRO A 108 -11.76 -3.97 8.77
CA PRO A 108 -12.30 -4.00 7.40
C PRO A 108 -12.77 -2.64 6.88
N ARG A 109 -12.81 -1.59 7.71
CA ARG A 109 -13.11 -0.21 7.30
C ARG A 109 -11.86 0.55 6.85
N TRP A 110 -10.67 -0.01 7.05
CA TRP A 110 -9.42 0.62 6.63
C TRP A 110 -9.34 0.71 5.11
N MET A 111 -9.04 1.90 4.59
CA MET A 111 -9.06 2.19 3.15
C MET A 111 -8.00 1.42 2.33
N ARG A 112 -7.00 0.81 2.97
CA ARG A 112 -5.94 0.02 2.34
C ARG A 112 -6.11 -1.48 2.54
N PHE A 113 -7.27 -1.90 2.95
CA PHE A 113 -7.65 -3.29 3.21
C PHE A 113 -7.42 -4.19 1.97
N GLU A 114 -7.74 -3.71 0.78
CA GLU A 114 -7.69 -4.47 -0.48
C GLU A 114 -6.28 -4.90 -0.90
N ASP A 115 -5.25 -4.17 -0.45
CA ASP A 115 -3.86 -4.45 -0.81
C ASP A 115 -3.21 -5.53 0.04
N THR A 116 -3.87 -5.95 1.10
CA THR A 116 -3.40 -6.98 2.03
C THR A 116 -3.67 -8.38 1.50
N PHE A 117 -2.98 -9.37 2.05
CA PHE A 117 -3.29 -10.78 1.79
C PHE A 117 -4.33 -11.37 2.77
N GLY A 118 -5.09 -10.53 3.48
CA GLY A 118 -6.17 -10.93 4.38
C GLY A 118 -5.83 -10.79 5.86
N THR A 119 -6.55 -11.56 6.70
CA THR A 119 -6.53 -11.41 8.16
C THR A 119 -5.75 -12.50 8.88
N ASP A 120 -5.48 -13.61 8.23
CA ASP A 120 -4.78 -14.75 8.81
C ASP A 120 -3.26 -14.53 8.77
N PRO A 121 -2.56 -14.44 9.91
CA PRO A 121 -1.14 -14.11 9.94
C PRO A 121 -0.26 -15.19 9.27
N ASP A 122 -0.65 -16.46 9.31
CA ASP A 122 0.09 -17.54 8.64
C ASP A 122 -0.04 -17.47 7.13
N GLN A 123 -1.24 -17.20 6.64
CA GLN A 123 -1.48 -17.00 5.20
C GLN A 123 -0.72 -15.77 4.69
N VAL A 124 -0.77 -14.65 5.41
CA VAL A 124 -0.09 -13.41 5.01
C VAL A 124 1.43 -13.61 5.03
N ALA A 125 1.97 -14.28 6.04
CA ALA A 125 3.40 -14.64 6.12
C ALA A 125 3.81 -15.50 4.92
N ARG A 126 3.05 -16.54 4.61
CA ARG A 126 3.30 -17.47 3.49
C ARG A 126 3.26 -16.77 2.14
N LEU A 127 2.20 -16.01 1.86
CA LEU A 127 2.06 -15.31 0.58
C LEU A 127 3.09 -14.18 0.44
N GLY A 128 3.39 -13.46 1.53
CA GLY A 128 4.44 -12.45 1.56
C GLY A 128 5.82 -13.03 1.22
N LYS A 129 6.13 -14.23 1.75
CA LYS A 129 7.35 -14.97 1.45
C LYS A 129 7.44 -15.33 -0.04
N ILE A 130 6.41 -15.97 -0.60
CA ILE A 130 6.33 -16.32 -2.02
C ILE A 130 6.49 -15.09 -2.91
N TYR A 131 5.81 -14.00 -2.56
CA TYR A 131 5.89 -12.76 -3.32
C TYR A 131 7.29 -12.16 -3.34
N CYS A 132 7.97 -12.12 -2.19
CA CYS A 132 9.36 -11.63 -2.11
C CYS A 132 10.34 -12.54 -2.87
N ASP A 133 10.17 -13.85 -2.79
CA ASP A 133 11.00 -14.81 -3.53
C ASP A 133 10.87 -14.61 -5.05
N GLY A 134 9.64 -14.47 -5.54
CA GLY A 134 9.39 -14.23 -6.97
C GLY A 134 9.92 -12.89 -7.47
N LEU A 135 9.89 -11.84 -6.62
CA LEU A 135 10.48 -10.54 -6.96
C LEU A 135 12.01 -10.58 -7.00
N GLN A 136 12.64 -11.19 -6.01
CA GLN A 136 14.07 -11.04 -5.77
C GLN A 136 14.93 -12.07 -6.50
N THR A 137 14.38 -13.24 -6.85
CA THR A 137 15.19 -14.35 -7.31
C THR A 137 15.50 -14.29 -8.81
N THR A 138 16.76 -14.08 -9.15
CA THR A 138 17.30 -14.37 -10.48
C THR A 138 17.65 -15.85 -10.58
N LYS A 139 16.95 -16.58 -11.44
CA LYS A 139 17.14 -18.04 -11.62
C LYS A 139 18.55 -18.35 -12.12
N GLY A 140 19.17 -19.38 -11.54
CA GLY A 140 20.50 -19.87 -11.92
C GLY A 140 21.69 -19.16 -11.26
N THR A 141 21.47 -18.17 -10.42
CA THR A 141 22.51 -17.56 -9.58
C THR A 141 22.59 -18.26 -8.23
N LYS A 142 23.78 -18.28 -7.62
CA LYS A 142 24.02 -19.03 -6.36
C LYS A 142 23.30 -18.44 -5.16
N ASP A 143 23.25 -17.12 -5.08
CA ASP A 143 22.66 -16.35 -3.99
C ASP A 143 21.30 -15.75 -4.34
N GLY A 144 20.77 -16.07 -5.53
CA GLY A 144 19.49 -15.60 -6.02
C GLY A 144 19.48 -14.17 -6.58
N TRP A 145 20.56 -13.43 -6.43
CA TRP A 145 20.64 -12.04 -6.89
C TRP A 145 21.21 -11.91 -8.29
N GLY A 146 20.71 -10.94 -9.07
CA GLY A 146 21.20 -10.67 -10.40
C GLY A 146 20.33 -9.71 -11.21
N LYS A 147 20.53 -9.76 -12.52
CA LYS A 147 19.91 -8.82 -13.48
C LYS A 147 18.38 -8.88 -13.53
N ASP A 148 17.76 -9.98 -13.12
CA ASP A 148 16.29 -10.14 -13.11
C ASP A 148 15.68 -9.83 -11.72
N SER A 149 16.51 -9.52 -10.73
CA SER A 149 16.06 -9.24 -9.36
C SER A 149 15.44 -7.86 -9.23
N VAL A 150 14.34 -7.79 -8.49
CA VAL A 150 13.72 -6.57 -7.97
C VAL A 150 13.73 -6.64 -6.45
N CYS A 151 14.34 -5.66 -5.80
CA CYS A 151 14.37 -5.58 -4.33
C CYS A 151 12.96 -5.41 -3.78
N ALA A 152 12.53 -6.30 -2.89
CA ALA A 152 11.26 -6.17 -2.19
C ALA A 152 11.42 -5.23 -0.97
N MET A 153 10.51 -4.27 -0.85
CA MET A 153 10.36 -3.42 0.34
C MET A 153 9.04 -3.76 1.03
N ALA A 154 9.10 -4.71 1.96
CA ALA A 154 7.92 -5.15 2.70
C ALA A 154 7.35 -4.04 3.58
N LYS A 155 6.02 -3.93 3.63
CA LYS A 155 5.33 -2.86 4.35
C LYS A 155 4.04 -3.33 5.02
N HIS A 156 3.62 -2.68 6.08
CA HIS A 156 4.25 -1.56 6.79
C HIS A 156 4.60 -1.99 8.22
N TRP A 157 5.88 -2.05 8.56
CA TRP A 157 6.34 -2.48 9.89
C TRP A 157 5.81 -1.57 11.03
N PRO A 158 5.37 -2.13 12.18
CA PRO A 158 5.23 -3.54 12.55
C PRO A 158 3.84 -4.11 12.23
N GLY A 159 3.08 -3.50 11.34
CA GLY A 159 1.74 -3.82 10.88
C GLY A 159 0.84 -2.60 10.84
N GLY A 160 0.34 -2.23 9.66
CA GLY A 160 -0.51 -1.05 9.44
C GLY A 160 -2.00 -1.31 9.66
N GLY A 161 -2.41 -2.59 9.74
CA GLY A 161 -3.82 -2.98 9.77
C GLY A 161 -4.63 -2.64 11.01
N PRO A 162 -4.04 -2.54 12.23
CA PRO A 162 -4.82 -2.29 13.44
C PRO A 162 -5.15 -0.81 13.65
N CYS A 163 -5.43 -0.09 12.58
CA CYS A 163 -5.85 1.30 12.62
C CYS A 163 -7.13 1.48 13.43
N GLU A 164 -7.12 2.33 14.45
CA GLU A 164 -8.28 2.52 15.32
C GLU A 164 -9.49 3.04 14.53
N ALA A 165 -10.60 2.31 14.61
CA ALA A 165 -11.86 2.59 13.90
C ALA A 165 -11.74 2.67 12.35
N GLY A 166 -10.74 2.02 11.77
CA GLY A 166 -10.50 2.02 10.33
C GLY A 166 -9.87 3.30 9.78
N ARG A 167 -9.42 4.19 10.65
CA ARG A 167 -8.80 5.47 10.27
C ARG A 167 -7.42 5.24 9.72
N ASP A 168 -7.12 5.89 8.60
CA ASP A 168 -5.82 5.74 7.96
C ASP A 168 -4.79 6.74 8.50
N ALA A 169 -3.57 6.27 8.71
CA ALA A 169 -2.49 7.05 9.30
C ALA A 169 -1.83 8.08 8.36
N HIS A 170 -2.30 8.18 7.11
CA HIS A 170 -1.97 9.34 6.29
C HIS A 170 -2.60 10.63 6.84
N TYR A 171 -3.60 10.50 7.71
CA TYR A 171 -4.30 11.60 8.36
C TYR A 171 -3.98 11.63 9.85
N ALA A 172 -3.84 12.81 10.43
CA ALA A 172 -3.49 12.97 11.85
C ALA A 172 -4.46 12.26 12.80
N PHE A 173 -5.76 12.26 12.48
CA PHE A 173 -6.79 11.57 13.26
C PHE A 173 -6.73 10.03 13.15
N GLY A 174 -5.94 9.48 12.23
CA GLY A 174 -5.72 8.05 12.04
C GLY A 174 -4.37 7.54 12.54
N LYS A 175 -3.64 8.35 13.31
CA LYS A 175 -2.27 8.06 13.73
C LYS A 175 -2.10 6.84 14.64
N TYR A 176 -3.16 6.33 15.28
CA TYR A 176 -3.03 5.26 16.27
C TYR A 176 -3.31 3.87 15.69
N ALA A 177 -2.36 2.98 15.88
CA ALA A 177 -2.58 1.54 15.77
C ALA A 177 -2.82 0.98 17.17
N VAL A 178 -3.95 0.27 17.36
CA VAL A 178 -4.41 -0.21 18.67
C VAL A 178 -4.62 -1.71 18.67
N TYR A 179 -4.35 -2.36 19.79
CA TYR A 179 -4.34 -3.81 19.90
C TYR A 179 -5.25 -4.27 21.05
N PRO A 180 -6.59 -4.09 20.94
CA PRO A 180 -7.50 -4.39 22.03
C PRO A 180 -7.57 -5.89 22.38
N GLY A 181 -7.15 -6.76 21.45
CA GLY A 181 -7.07 -8.20 21.64
C GLY A 181 -5.68 -8.69 22.06
N GLU A 182 -4.75 -7.79 22.43
CA GLU A 182 -3.34 -8.10 22.75
C GLU A 182 -2.61 -8.87 21.64
N ASN A 183 -3.02 -8.67 20.39
CA ASN A 183 -2.57 -9.41 19.21
C ASN A 183 -1.44 -8.71 18.44
N PHE A 184 -0.62 -7.92 19.08
CA PHE A 184 0.54 -7.25 18.44
C PHE A 184 1.48 -8.26 17.76
N ALA A 185 1.70 -9.42 18.39
CA ALA A 185 2.55 -10.49 17.86
C ALA A 185 2.03 -11.02 16.51
N ASP A 186 0.72 -11.12 16.32
CA ASP A 186 0.11 -11.57 15.07
C ASP A 186 0.42 -10.58 13.94
N HIS A 187 0.40 -9.27 14.21
CA HIS A 187 0.75 -8.24 13.22
C HIS A 187 2.23 -8.24 12.85
N VAL A 188 3.10 -8.63 13.77
CA VAL A 188 4.56 -8.73 13.53
C VAL A 188 4.91 -10.01 12.77
N LYS A 189 4.15 -11.09 12.93
CA LYS A 189 4.41 -12.41 12.38
C LYS A 189 4.62 -12.45 10.87
N PRO A 190 3.84 -11.77 10.01
CA PRO A 190 4.08 -11.73 8.58
C PRO A 190 5.48 -11.23 8.18
N PHE A 191 6.06 -10.38 9.01
CA PHE A 191 7.44 -9.93 8.81
C PHE A 191 8.43 -11.00 9.29
N THR A 192 8.33 -11.42 10.54
CA THR A 192 9.36 -12.20 11.22
C THR A 192 9.40 -13.67 10.81
N GLU A 193 8.27 -14.28 10.48
CA GLU A 193 8.16 -15.65 9.99
C GLU A 193 7.88 -15.73 8.47
N GLY A 194 7.58 -14.57 7.86
CA GLY A 194 7.36 -14.42 6.43
C GLY A 194 8.54 -13.77 5.74
N VAL A 195 8.43 -12.46 5.45
CA VAL A 195 9.35 -11.75 4.55
C VAL A 195 10.79 -11.61 5.05
N PHE A 196 11.07 -11.84 6.34
CA PHE A 196 12.45 -11.89 6.87
C PHE A 196 13.05 -13.28 6.84
N GLN A 197 12.29 -14.30 6.45
CA GLN A 197 12.73 -15.70 6.37
C GLN A 197 12.22 -16.33 5.07
N LEU A 198 12.78 -15.89 3.93
CA LEU A 198 12.41 -16.40 2.61
C LEU A 198 12.89 -17.83 2.44
N ASP A 199 12.18 -18.61 1.63
CA ASP A 199 12.55 -19.98 1.30
C ASP A 199 13.57 -20.03 0.15
N GLY A 200 13.59 -18.98 -0.68
CA GLY A 200 14.55 -18.82 -1.77
C GLY A 200 15.93 -18.36 -1.33
N PRO A 201 16.90 -18.38 -2.25
CA PRO A 201 18.32 -18.14 -1.93
C PRO A 201 18.64 -16.70 -1.49
N THR A 202 17.76 -15.74 -1.71
CA THR A 202 17.94 -14.35 -1.26
C THR A 202 17.71 -14.18 0.25
N GLY A 203 16.98 -15.10 0.85
CA GLY A 203 16.86 -15.33 2.29
C GLY A 203 16.04 -14.31 3.08
N CYS A 204 15.95 -13.06 2.63
CA CYS A 204 15.25 -11.99 3.34
C CYS A 204 14.84 -10.88 2.38
N ALA A 205 13.69 -10.22 2.64
CA ALA A 205 13.31 -9.00 1.93
C ALA A 205 14.39 -7.92 2.06
N SER A 206 14.74 -7.26 0.96
CA SER A 206 15.84 -6.30 0.88
C SER A 206 15.63 -5.04 1.70
N ALA A 207 14.37 -4.65 1.84
CA ALA A 207 13.98 -3.44 2.54
C ALA A 207 12.67 -3.66 3.33
N VAL A 208 12.47 -2.81 4.32
CA VAL A 208 11.23 -2.73 5.09
C VAL A 208 10.85 -1.26 5.29
N MET A 209 9.54 -1.00 5.27
CA MET A 209 9.00 0.35 5.48
C MET A 209 8.18 0.37 6.77
N PRO A 210 8.62 1.10 7.81
CA PRO A 210 7.79 1.38 8.96
C PRO A 210 6.60 2.29 8.58
N TYR A 211 5.41 1.96 9.10
CA TYR A 211 4.21 2.75 8.84
C TYR A 211 4.20 4.07 9.60
N TYR A 212 3.35 5.00 9.18
CA TYR A 212 3.14 6.29 9.86
C TYR A 212 2.68 6.14 11.30
N THR A 213 1.94 5.08 11.62
CA THR A 213 1.22 4.92 12.89
C THR A 213 2.11 5.03 14.12
N VAL A 214 1.49 5.46 15.20
CA VAL A 214 1.95 5.23 16.57
C VAL A 214 1.38 3.89 17.01
N SER A 215 2.25 2.90 17.21
CA SER A 215 1.86 1.60 17.80
C SER A 215 1.61 1.79 19.28
N TRP A 216 0.33 2.05 19.64
CA TRP A 216 -0.07 2.53 20.96
C TRP A 216 0.32 1.57 22.08
N ASN A 217 1.07 2.09 23.07
CA ASN A 217 1.55 1.35 24.23
C ASN A 217 2.33 0.06 23.91
N ARG A 218 3.03 0.04 22.76
CA ARG A 218 3.87 -1.13 22.39
C ARG A 218 5.36 -0.93 22.67
N ASP A 219 5.79 0.27 23.04
CA ASP A 219 7.14 0.48 23.56
C ASP A 219 7.22 0.00 25.01
N GLU A 220 7.72 -1.22 25.19
CA GLU A 220 7.81 -1.89 26.50
C GLU A 220 8.95 -1.37 27.36
N LYS A 221 9.88 -0.60 26.77
CA LYS A 221 11.10 -0.14 27.43
C LYS A 221 11.00 1.30 27.92
N ASP A 222 10.71 2.20 26.99
CA ASP A 222 10.71 3.64 27.27
C ASP A 222 9.29 4.22 27.33
N HIS A 223 8.29 3.40 27.04
CA HIS A 223 6.86 3.74 27.06
C HIS A 223 6.50 4.96 26.18
N GLN A 224 7.23 5.14 25.06
CA GLN A 224 7.03 6.27 24.17
C GLN A 224 5.96 5.95 23.12
N ASN A 225 5.01 6.85 22.98
CA ASN A 225 4.02 6.80 21.92
C ASN A 225 4.40 7.79 20.81
N VAL A 226 5.23 7.32 19.87
CA VAL A 226 5.74 8.09 18.72
C VAL A 226 5.54 7.31 17.44
N GLY A 227 5.55 7.98 16.29
CA GLY A 227 5.49 7.32 14.99
C GLY A 227 6.52 6.21 14.85
N ASN A 228 6.16 5.10 14.22
CA ASN A 228 6.95 3.86 14.25
C ASN A 228 8.42 4.07 13.86
N SER A 229 8.73 4.93 12.88
CA SER A 229 10.11 5.24 12.47
C SER A 229 10.91 5.99 13.55
N TYR A 230 10.24 6.60 14.51
CA TYR A 230 10.85 7.34 15.63
C TYR A 230 10.96 6.54 16.92
N SER A 231 10.40 5.34 16.95
CA SER A 231 10.46 4.45 18.10
C SER A 231 11.78 3.70 18.12
N HIS A 232 12.58 3.95 19.15
CA HIS A 232 13.81 3.19 19.39
C HIS A 232 13.49 1.69 19.59
N TYR A 233 12.47 1.41 20.39
CA TYR A 233 12.02 0.04 20.63
C TYR A 233 11.65 -0.69 19.36
N LEU A 234 10.81 -0.10 18.48
CA LEU A 234 10.32 -0.80 17.28
C LEU A 234 11.40 -0.98 16.21
N ILE A 235 12.30 0.00 16.04
CA ILE A 235 13.32 -0.05 14.99
C ILE A 235 14.60 -0.69 15.49
N HIS A 236 15.15 -0.23 16.61
CA HIS A 236 16.41 -0.74 17.11
C HIS A 236 16.22 -2.06 17.86
N ASP A 237 15.50 -2.04 18.99
CA ASP A 237 15.46 -3.20 19.89
C ASP A 237 14.71 -4.37 19.26
N LEU A 238 13.59 -4.12 18.58
CA LEU A 238 12.78 -5.18 18.00
C LEU A 238 13.28 -5.60 16.62
N LEU A 239 13.32 -4.66 15.66
CA LEU A 239 13.64 -4.98 14.27
C LEU A 239 15.13 -5.33 14.08
N ARG A 240 16.04 -4.46 14.56
CA ARG A 240 17.49 -4.67 14.35
C ARG A 240 18.09 -5.72 15.27
N GLU A 241 17.85 -5.64 16.59
CA GLU A 241 18.49 -6.53 17.55
C GLU A 241 17.75 -7.87 17.71
N LYS A 242 16.47 -7.83 18.08
CA LYS A 242 15.73 -9.07 18.37
C LYS A 242 15.55 -9.95 17.14
N TYR A 243 15.19 -9.35 16.00
CA TYR A 243 14.95 -10.10 14.76
C TYR A 243 16.15 -10.08 13.80
N GLY A 244 17.22 -9.36 14.12
CA GLY A 244 18.47 -9.35 13.34
C GLY A 244 18.32 -8.83 11.91
N TYR A 245 17.33 -7.98 11.63
CA TYR A 245 17.07 -7.49 10.29
C TYR A 245 18.16 -6.52 9.82
N ASP A 246 18.94 -6.91 8.78
CA ASP A 246 20.04 -6.11 8.20
C ASP A 246 19.71 -5.53 6.81
N GLY A 247 18.46 -5.54 6.41
CA GLY A 247 18.00 -4.85 5.19
C GLY A 247 17.85 -3.35 5.39
N VAL A 248 17.53 -2.64 4.31
CA VAL A 248 17.24 -1.19 4.33
C VAL A 248 15.96 -0.93 5.13
N VAL A 249 16.00 0.03 6.05
CA VAL A 249 14.81 0.61 6.67
C VAL A 249 14.55 1.96 6.00
N CYS A 250 13.50 2.02 5.19
CA CYS A 250 13.05 3.23 4.52
C CYS A 250 11.77 3.74 5.17
N THR A 251 11.73 4.98 5.62
CA THR A 251 10.51 5.56 6.20
C THR A 251 9.37 5.57 5.19
N ASP A 252 8.15 5.59 5.67
CA ASP A 252 7.04 6.04 4.86
C ASP A 252 7.17 7.53 4.51
N TRP A 253 6.30 8.07 3.61
CA TRP A 253 6.56 9.31 2.91
C TRP A 253 6.33 10.57 3.75
N GLY A 254 7.36 11.44 3.75
CA GLY A 254 7.27 12.80 4.30
C GLY A 254 7.08 12.87 5.81
N ILE A 255 7.52 11.86 6.58
CA ILE A 255 7.33 11.84 8.05
C ILE A 255 8.08 12.96 8.78
N THR A 256 9.17 13.46 8.20
CA THR A 256 10.03 14.47 8.85
C THR A 256 9.60 15.91 8.57
N ALA A 257 8.68 16.11 7.61
CA ALA A 257 8.20 17.43 7.24
C ALA A 257 7.42 18.12 8.38
N ASP A 258 7.51 19.43 8.43
CA ASP A 258 6.70 20.23 9.34
C ASP A 258 5.20 20.13 8.97
N PRO A 259 4.31 20.31 9.96
CA PRO A 259 2.88 20.44 9.70
C PRO A 259 2.63 21.60 8.73
N SER A 260 1.86 21.35 7.69
CA SER A 260 1.46 22.39 6.75
C SER A 260 -0.06 22.53 6.76
N PRO A 261 -0.59 23.75 6.91
CA PRO A 261 -2.04 23.98 6.81
C PRO A 261 -2.65 23.53 5.49
N GLU A 262 -1.86 23.54 4.41
CA GLU A 262 -2.27 23.09 3.09
C GLU A 262 -2.36 21.54 3.01
N MET A 263 -1.60 20.88 3.87
CA MET A 263 -1.62 19.42 4.05
C MET A 263 -2.45 18.99 5.26
N ASP A 264 -3.23 19.85 5.85
CA ASP A 264 -3.87 19.65 7.15
C ASP A 264 -4.98 18.59 7.11
N SER A 265 -5.57 18.33 5.94
CA SER A 265 -6.39 17.13 5.76
C SER A 265 -5.56 15.84 5.85
N PHE A 266 -4.24 15.92 5.65
CA PHE A 266 -3.28 14.84 5.79
C PHE A 266 -2.45 14.94 7.06
N GLY A 267 -2.48 16.08 7.72
CA GLY A 267 -1.74 16.37 8.95
C GLY A 267 -0.22 16.31 8.80
N SER A 268 0.46 16.72 9.85
CA SER A 268 1.85 16.36 10.07
C SER A 268 1.93 14.86 10.34
N ARG A 269 2.91 14.19 9.77
CA ARG A 269 3.17 12.76 10.02
C ARG A 269 4.36 12.53 10.96
N CYS A 270 4.89 13.60 11.57
CA CYS A 270 5.92 13.54 12.59
C CYS A 270 5.32 13.26 13.98
N TYR A 271 4.48 12.24 14.07
CA TYR A 271 3.70 11.93 15.26
C TYR A 271 4.55 11.71 16.51
N GLY A 272 4.26 12.49 17.55
CA GLY A 272 4.94 12.46 18.84
C GLY A 272 6.32 13.11 18.87
N VAL A 273 6.74 13.74 17.76
CA VAL A 273 8.01 14.50 17.65
C VAL A 273 7.80 15.86 16.98
N GLU A 274 6.60 16.39 17.03
CA GLU A 274 6.19 17.64 16.41
C GLU A 274 7.01 18.85 16.93
N ASN A 275 7.46 18.75 18.17
CA ASN A 275 8.27 19.78 18.85
C ASN A 275 9.75 19.81 18.41
N LEU A 276 10.22 18.80 17.68
CA LEU A 276 11.58 18.75 17.15
C LEU A 276 11.64 19.48 15.80
N SER A 277 12.80 20.04 15.47
CA SER A 277 13.09 20.53 14.12
C SER A 277 13.15 19.36 13.11
N GLU A 278 13.02 19.68 11.83
CA GLU A 278 13.12 18.65 10.78
C GLU A 278 14.46 17.89 10.82
N ALA A 279 15.56 18.59 11.10
CA ALA A 279 16.88 17.96 11.24
C ALA A 279 16.97 17.03 12.47
N GLU A 280 16.38 17.41 13.59
CA GLU A 280 16.34 16.57 14.79
C GLU A 280 15.45 15.35 14.60
N ARG A 281 14.35 15.46 13.85
CA ARG A 281 13.52 14.31 13.45
C ARG A 281 14.30 13.32 12.58
N HIS A 282 15.07 13.84 11.61
CA HIS A 282 15.97 13.01 10.81
C HIS A 282 17.01 12.32 11.68
N LEU A 283 17.68 13.06 12.58
CA LEU A 283 18.67 12.50 13.49
C LEU A 283 18.09 11.39 14.35
N ARG A 284 16.93 11.62 14.96
CA ARG A 284 16.26 10.60 15.80
C ARG A 284 15.98 9.31 15.04
N ALA A 285 15.45 9.42 13.82
CA ALA A 285 15.20 8.24 12.99
C ALA A 285 16.50 7.52 12.59
N ILE A 286 17.56 8.28 12.24
CA ILE A 286 18.89 7.73 11.92
C ILE A 286 19.49 7.01 13.14
N GLU A 287 19.45 7.61 14.32
CA GLU A 287 19.94 7.00 15.56
C GLU A 287 19.21 5.68 15.88
N ASN A 288 17.94 5.59 15.56
CA ASN A 288 17.15 4.36 15.74
C ASN A 288 17.46 3.25 14.72
N GLY A 289 18.11 3.55 13.61
CA GLY A 289 18.47 2.54 12.60
C GLY A 289 17.75 2.68 11.25
N VAL A 290 17.07 3.81 10.99
CA VAL A 290 16.54 4.16 9.67
C VAL A 290 17.68 4.51 8.72
N ASP A 291 17.60 4.03 7.47
CA ASP A 291 18.64 4.20 6.45
C ASP A 291 18.24 5.13 5.31
N GLN A 292 16.95 5.29 5.05
CA GLN A 292 16.40 6.05 3.93
C GLN A 292 15.11 6.77 4.33
N PHE A 293 14.90 7.95 3.75
CA PHE A 293 13.71 8.77 3.99
C PHE A 293 12.83 8.83 2.74
N GLY A 294 11.64 8.26 2.83
CA GLY A 294 10.65 8.28 1.76
C GLY A 294 10.10 9.69 1.53
N GLY A 295 9.95 10.08 0.26
CA GLY A 295 9.36 11.36 -0.14
C GLY A 295 10.21 12.60 0.09
N ASN A 296 11.44 12.46 0.62
CA ASN A 296 12.35 13.58 0.87
C ASN A 296 13.29 13.77 -0.32
N SER A 297 13.40 15.00 -0.81
CA SER A 297 14.32 15.39 -1.89
C SER A 297 15.31 16.50 -1.49
N ASP A 298 15.23 16.98 -0.24
CA ASP A 298 16.12 17.98 0.30
C ASP A 298 17.19 17.33 1.19
N MET A 299 18.46 17.51 0.83
CA MET A 299 19.58 16.97 1.61
C MET A 299 19.97 17.83 2.84
N ARG A 300 19.51 19.08 2.89
CA ARG A 300 19.93 20.02 3.96
C ARG A 300 19.58 19.55 5.37
N PRO A 301 18.34 19.05 5.64
CA PRO A 301 18.02 18.53 6.97
C PRO A 301 18.88 17.32 7.36
N ILE A 302 19.28 16.47 6.40
CA ILE A 302 20.15 15.30 6.67
C ILE A 302 21.59 15.75 7.01
N LEU A 303 22.12 16.73 6.30
CA LEU A 303 23.44 17.29 6.60
C LEU A 303 23.48 17.98 7.97
N GLU A 304 22.41 18.68 8.31
CA GLU A 304 22.26 19.30 9.63
C GLU A 304 22.08 18.23 10.73
N ALA A 305 21.32 17.16 10.48
CA ALA A 305 21.21 16.02 11.38
C ALA A 305 22.59 15.38 11.64
N TYR A 306 23.42 15.22 10.60
CA TYR A 306 24.79 14.74 10.74
C TYR A 306 25.61 15.65 11.66
N ARG A 307 25.55 16.99 11.43
CA ARG A 307 26.26 17.98 12.24
C ARG A 307 25.86 17.91 13.73
N ILE A 308 24.55 17.91 14.00
CA ILE A 308 24.00 17.78 15.36
C ILE A 308 24.44 16.48 16.00
N GLY A 309 24.37 15.37 15.25
CA GLY A 309 24.81 14.05 15.71
C GLY A 309 26.31 14.01 16.05
N CYS A 310 27.17 14.66 15.25
CA CYS A 310 28.60 14.77 15.55
C CYS A 310 28.86 15.53 16.85
N GLU A 311 28.08 16.56 17.13
CA GLU A 311 28.18 17.29 18.41
C GLU A 311 27.74 16.45 19.61
N LYS A 312 26.77 15.55 19.39
CA LYS A 312 26.19 14.70 20.44
C LYS A 312 27.03 13.47 20.77
N VAL A 313 27.50 12.73 19.76
CA VAL A 313 28.16 11.41 19.94
C VAL A 313 29.56 11.33 19.33
N GLY A 314 30.06 12.40 18.73
CA GLY A 314 31.34 12.46 18.03
C GLY A 314 31.27 12.07 16.55
N GLU A 315 32.17 12.68 15.76
CA GLU A 315 32.22 12.53 14.30
C GLU A 315 32.42 11.06 13.87
N GLU A 316 33.30 10.34 14.54
CA GLU A 316 33.60 8.94 14.18
C GLU A 316 32.38 8.03 14.37
N ALA A 317 31.62 8.19 15.44
CA ALA A 317 30.42 7.40 15.68
C ALA A 317 29.33 7.72 14.66
N MET A 318 29.10 9.01 14.37
CA MET A 318 28.12 9.43 13.38
C MET A 318 28.49 8.99 11.96
N ARG A 319 29.78 9.09 11.61
CA ARG A 319 30.28 8.60 10.32
C ARG A 319 30.04 7.11 10.16
N ARG A 320 30.36 6.27 11.16
CA ARG A 320 30.06 4.83 11.12
C ARG A 320 28.58 4.55 10.89
N ARG A 321 27.71 5.26 11.59
CA ARG A 321 26.26 5.10 11.41
C ARG A 321 25.80 5.41 9.98
N PHE A 322 26.34 6.47 9.36
CA PHE A 322 26.04 6.79 7.96
C PHE A 322 26.65 5.77 6.98
N GLU A 323 27.84 5.27 7.26
CA GLU A 323 28.48 4.21 6.46
C GLU A 323 27.68 2.90 6.50
N GLU A 324 27.09 2.52 7.63
CA GLU A 324 26.19 1.38 7.72
C GLU A 324 24.95 1.53 6.79
N SER A 325 24.32 2.69 6.80
CA SER A 325 23.21 2.98 5.88
C SER A 325 23.65 2.97 4.43
N ALA A 326 24.81 3.56 4.12
CA ALA A 326 25.35 3.55 2.76
C ALA A 326 25.60 2.12 2.25
N VAL A 327 26.15 1.24 3.10
CA VAL A 327 26.36 -0.18 2.75
C VAL A 327 25.04 -0.87 2.45
N ARG A 328 24.00 -0.69 3.29
CA ARG A 328 22.69 -1.29 3.07
C ARG A 328 22.06 -0.82 1.75
N LEU A 329 22.11 0.48 1.48
CA LEU A 329 21.58 1.07 0.26
C LEU A 329 22.33 0.60 -1.00
N LEU A 330 23.66 0.54 -0.94
CA LEU A 330 24.48 0.07 -2.04
C LEU A 330 24.32 -1.43 -2.33
N LYS A 331 24.11 -2.26 -1.28
CA LYS A 331 23.81 -3.70 -1.46
C LYS A 331 22.67 -3.93 -2.45
N SER A 332 21.60 -3.14 -2.38
CA SER A 332 20.45 -3.26 -3.31
C SER A 332 20.83 -2.97 -4.75
N ILE A 333 21.70 -1.97 -4.98
CA ILE A 333 22.19 -1.60 -6.31
C ILE A 333 23.07 -2.71 -6.90
N PHE A 334 23.99 -3.28 -6.09
CA PHE A 334 24.85 -4.41 -6.49
C PHE A 334 24.02 -5.68 -6.75
N ARG A 335 23.09 -6.00 -5.86
CA ARG A 335 22.22 -7.19 -5.96
C ARG A 335 21.40 -7.22 -7.24
N CYS A 336 20.93 -6.07 -7.71
CA CYS A 336 20.19 -5.96 -8.96
C CYS A 336 21.08 -5.87 -10.21
N GLY A 337 22.41 -5.99 -10.08
CA GLY A 337 23.36 -5.96 -11.21
C GLY A 337 23.46 -4.60 -11.91
N LEU A 338 23.11 -3.49 -11.22
CA LEU A 338 23.07 -2.17 -11.86
C LEU A 338 24.47 -1.61 -12.13
N PHE A 339 25.48 -2.01 -11.37
CA PHE A 339 26.87 -1.63 -11.67
C PHE A 339 27.43 -2.38 -12.87
N GLU A 340 26.94 -3.58 -13.15
CA GLU A 340 27.32 -4.38 -14.32
C GLU A 340 26.65 -3.86 -15.58
N ASN A 341 25.32 -3.62 -15.53
CA ASN A 341 24.56 -3.04 -16.63
C ASN A 341 23.25 -2.42 -16.17
N PRO A 342 23.14 -1.08 -16.06
CA PRO A 342 21.90 -0.40 -15.71
C PRO A 342 20.98 -0.10 -16.90
N TYR A 343 21.42 -0.43 -18.14
CA TYR A 343 20.74 -0.05 -19.38
C TYR A 343 19.74 -1.12 -19.83
N LEU A 344 18.68 -0.68 -20.48
CA LEU A 344 17.63 -1.51 -21.06
C LEU A 344 17.64 -1.45 -22.58
N ASP A 345 17.24 -2.55 -23.23
CA ASP A 345 16.85 -2.55 -24.63
C ASP A 345 15.36 -2.16 -24.73
N PRO A 346 15.00 -1.00 -25.33
CA PRO A 346 13.62 -0.57 -25.44
C PRO A 346 12.71 -1.53 -26.22
N GLU A 347 13.26 -2.28 -27.19
CA GLU A 347 12.48 -3.26 -27.96
C GLU A 347 12.19 -4.50 -27.11
N GLU A 348 13.16 -4.95 -26.31
CA GLU A 348 12.95 -6.04 -25.36
C GLU A 348 11.95 -5.64 -24.26
N SER A 349 12.05 -4.42 -23.74
CA SER A 349 11.07 -3.88 -22.80
C SER A 349 9.64 -3.96 -23.36
N CYS A 350 9.44 -3.58 -24.62
CA CYS A 350 8.13 -3.69 -25.28
C CYS A 350 7.66 -5.14 -25.48
N ARG A 351 8.57 -6.12 -25.55
CA ARG A 351 8.18 -7.54 -25.64
C ARG A 351 7.80 -8.15 -24.30
N ILE A 352 8.36 -7.63 -23.22
CA ILE A 352 8.14 -8.17 -21.85
C ILE A 352 6.90 -7.56 -21.20
N VAL A 353 6.78 -6.22 -21.25
CA VAL A 353 5.68 -5.50 -20.59
C VAL A 353 4.36 -5.82 -21.28
N GLY A 354 3.39 -6.32 -20.55
CA GLY A 354 2.09 -6.73 -21.06
C GLY A 354 2.11 -7.98 -21.94
N ARG A 355 3.12 -8.83 -21.76
CA ARG A 355 3.26 -10.07 -22.53
C ARG A 355 2.00 -10.93 -22.42
N GLU A 356 1.61 -11.55 -23.53
CA GLU A 356 0.32 -12.27 -23.66
C GLU A 356 0.10 -13.34 -22.58
N ASP A 357 1.14 -14.09 -22.21
CA ASP A 357 1.05 -15.09 -21.16
C ASP A 357 0.80 -14.47 -19.77
N PHE A 358 1.46 -13.36 -19.43
CA PHE A 358 1.20 -12.62 -18.19
C PHE A 358 -0.24 -12.08 -18.14
N CYS A 359 -0.70 -11.48 -19.23
CA CYS A 359 -2.08 -10.98 -19.33
C CYS A 359 -3.10 -12.13 -19.19
N ARG A 360 -2.86 -13.29 -19.80
CA ARG A 360 -3.71 -14.47 -19.70
C ARG A 360 -3.74 -15.02 -18.28
N GLU A 361 -2.59 -15.16 -17.64
CA GLU A 361 -2.48 -15.66 -16.27
C GLU A 361 -3.14 -14.70 -15.27
N GLY A 362 -2.95 -13.38 -15.44
CA GLY A 362 -3.65 -12.38 -14.66
C GLY A 362 -5.17 -12.43 -14.81
N TYR A 363 -5.66 -12.63 -16.02
CA TYR A 363 -7.08 -12.81 -16.28
C TYR A 363 -7.64 -14.09 -15.61
N GLU A 364 -6.92 -15.21 -15.69
CA GLU A 364 -7.31 -16.44 -15.00
C GLU A 364 -7.28 -16.29 -13.47
N ALA A 365 -6.31 -15.56 -12.94
CA ALA A 365 -6.25 -15.22 -11.51
C ALA A 365 -7.45 -14.35 -11.09
N GLN A 366 -7.84 -13.35 -11.89
CA GLN A 366 -9.05 -12.55 -11.62
C GLN A 366 -10.31 -13.40 -11.58
N LYS A 367 -10.46 -14.37 -12.47
CA LYS A 367 -11.59 -15.32 -12.43
C LYS A 367 -11.56 -16.19 -11.17
N LYS A 368 -10.38 -16.68 -10.77
CA LYS A 368 -10.22 -17.49 -9.55
C LYS A 368 -10.46 -16.70 -8.26
N SER A 369 -10.25 -15.40 -8.27
CA SER A 369 -10.46 -14.54 -7.09
C SER A 369 -11.94 -14.29 -6.76
N VAL A 370 -12.86 -14.66 -7.66
CA VAL A 370 -14.30 -14.50 -7.44
C VAL A 370 -14.81 -15.53 -6.44
N VAL A 371 -15.29 -15.07 -5.29
CA VAL A 371 -15.79 -15.93 -4.21
C VAL A 371 -17.33 -15.97 -4.21
N LEU A 372 -17.89 -17.18 -4.33
CA LEU A 372 -19.33 -17.39 -4.24
C LEU A 372 -19.76 -17.49 -2.76
N LEU A 373 -20.20 -16.38 -2.17
CA LEU A 373 -20.59 -16.33 -0.76
C LEU A 373 -21.94 -17.00 -0.48
N LYS A 374 -22.87 -16.95 -1.44
CA LYS A 374 -24.22 -17.50 -1.27
C LYS A 374 -24.82 -17.83 -2.63
N ASN A 375 -25.38 -19.04 -2.75
CA ASN A 375 -26.15 -19.46 -3.93
C ASN A 375 -27.44 -20.18 -3.47
N LYS A 376 -28.57 -19.71 -3.95
CA LYS A 376 -29.89 -20.35 -3.73
C LYS A 376 -30.42 -21.01 -5.00
N GLY A 377 -29.52 -21.56 -5.83
CA GLY A 377 -29.87 -22.26 -7.06
C GLY A 377 -30.02 -21.34 -8.29
N ILE A 378 -29.57 -20.09 -8.21
CA ILE A 378 -29.56 -19.16 -9.36
C ILE A 378 -28.36 -19.43 -10.27
N LEU A 379 -27.22 -19.75 -9.68
CA LEU A 379 -25.98 -20.01 -10.40
C LEU A 379 -25.69 -21.53 -10.47
N PRO A 380 -25.15 -22.01 -11.59
CA PRO A 380 -24.87 -21.27 -12.84
C PRO A 380 -26.17 -20.88 -13.57
N VAL A 381 -26.16 -19.73 -14.25
CA VAL A 381 -27.23 -19.37 -15.17
C VAL A 381 -27.15 -20.29 -16.40
N ILE A 382 -28.00 -21.28 -16.44
CA ILE A 382 -27.98 -22.27 -17.52
C ILE A 382 -28.57 -21.65 -18.77
N GLN A 383 -27.79 -21.67 -19.84
CA GLN A 383 -28.21 -21.34 -21.21
C GLN A 383 -28.35 -22.64 -22.00
N GLU A 384 -29.57 -22.97 -22.40
CA GLU A 384 -29.83 -24.17 -23.21
C GLU A 384 -29.37 -23.94 -24.65
N GLU A 385 -28.74 -24.94 -25.24
CA GLU A 385 -28.27 -24.89 -26.62
C GLU A 385 -29.49 -24.75 -27.59
N GLY A 386 -29.36 -23.81 -28.52
CA GLY A 386 -30.45 -23.54 -29.50
C GLY A 386 -31.57 -22.62 -28.97
N GLN A 387 -31.58 -22.27 -27.71
CA GLN A 387 -32.52 -21.28 -27.16
C GLN A 387 -31.97 -19.85 -27.26
N PRO A 388 -32.85 -18.84 -27.35
CA PRO A 388 -32.42 -17.44 -27.26
C PRO A 388 -31.65 -17.19 -25.97
N LYS A 389 -30.64 -16.31 -26.04
CA LYS A 389 -29.89 -15.88 -24.83
C LYS A 389 -30.85 -15.34 -23.78
N LYS A 390 -30.66 -15.74 -22.52
CA LYS A 390 -31.37 -15.15 -21.38
C LYS A 390 -31.10 -13.65 -21.30
N LYS A 391 -32.12 -12.90 -20.96
CA LYS A 391 -32.06 -11.46 -20.84
C LYS A 391 -31.55 -11.06 -19.44
N VAL A 392 -30.52 -10.23 -19.38
CA VAL A 392 -29.99 -9.68 -18.15
C VAL A 392 -30.27 -8.18 -18.07
N TYR A 393 -30.78 -7.74 -16.94
CA TYR A 393 -30.85 -6.31 -16.57
C TYR A 393 -29.66 -5.96 -15.70
N ILE A 394 -28.87 -4.96 -16.12
CA ILE A 394 -27.73 -4.44 -15.36
C ILE A 394 -27.97 -2.93 -15.19
N PRO A 395 -28.39 -2.46 -14.00
CA PRO A 395 -28.61 -1.05 -13.77
C PRO A 395 -27.31 -0.24 -13.79
N GLU A 396 -27.41 1.02 -14.18
CA GLU A 396 -26.35 1.99 -13.91
C GLU A 396 -26.18 2.15 -12.40
N ARG A 397 -24.96 2.39 -11.96
CA ARG A 397 -24.65 2.80 -10.57
C ARG A 397 -24.29 4.29 -10.52
N VAL A 398 -24.55 4.91 -9.39
CA VAL A 398 -24.15 6.29 -9.12
C VAL A 398 -22.90 6.25 -8.25
N ILE A 399 -21.81 6.79 -8.79
CA ILE A 399 -20.58 7.03 -8.04
C ILE A 399 -20.68 8.45 -7.50
N LYS A 400 -20.78 8.60 -6.18
CA LYS A 400 -20.89 9.91 -5.53
C LYS A 400 -19.64 10.76 -5.74
N ALA A 401 -19.82 12.08 -5.70
CA ALA A 401 -18.70 13.01 -5.66
C ALA A 401 -17.81 12.71 -4.45
N ARG A 402 -16.51 12.59 -4.70
CA ARG A 402 -15.51 12.32 -3.64
C ARG A 402 -14.24 13.13 -3.84
N LYS A 403 -13.59 13.45 -2.73
CA LYS A 403 -12.27 14.08 -2.75
C LYS A 403 -11.21 12.99 -2.89
N ASN A 404 -10.41 13.08 -3.92
CA ASN A 404 -9.26 12.22 -4.13
C ASN A 404 -7.99 12.90 -3.59
N PHE A 405 -7.07 12.09 -3.11
CA PHE A 405 -5.84 12.55 -2.45
C PHE A 405 -5.01 13.51 -3.34
N PHE A 406 -4.79 13.14 -4.60
CA PHE A 406 -3.94 13.92 -5.52
C PHE A 406 -4.71 14.63 -6.65
N ARG A 407 -5.98 14.30 -6.87
CA ARG A 407 -6.76 14.77 -8.02
C ARG A 407 -7.84 15.81 -7.67
N GLY A 408 -7.98 16.13 -6.38
CA GLY A 408 -9.04 17.02 -5.92
C GLY A 408 -10.42 16.36 -5.93
N MET A 409 -11.49 17.12 -6.19
CA MET A 409 -12.86 16.59 -6.21
C MET A 409 -13.16 15.86 -7.52
N THR A 410 -13.52 14.58 -7.41
CA THR A 410 -14.20 13.88 -8.50
C THR A 410 -15.69 14.14 -8.38
N PRO A 411 -16.35 14.67 -9.41
CA PRO A 411 -17.78 14.93 -9.35
C PRO A 411 -18.59 13.63 -9.34
N GLU A 412 -19.84 13.72 -8.90
CA GLU A 412 -20.79 12.62 -9.05
C GLU A 412 -20.92 12.22 -10.53
N GLN A 413 -20.89 10.94 -10.80
CA GLN A 413 -21.03 10.40 -12.15
C GLN A 413 -21.87 9.12 -12.14
N LYS A 414 -22.53 8.88 -13.26
CA LYS A 414 -23.15 7.57 -13.53
C LYS A 414 -22.16 6.69 -14.24
N ASP A 415 -22.15 5.43 -13.85
CA ASP A 415 -21.28 4.41 -14.41
C ASP A 415 -22.08 3.18 -14.78
N GLN A 416 -21.82 2.64 -15.97
CA GLN A 416 -22.29 1.33 -16.36
C GLN A 416 -21.23 0.29 -15.93
N PRO A 417 -21.49 -0.51 -14.89
CA PRO A 417 -20.46 -1.36 -14.27
C PRO A 417 -19.90 -2.44 -15.19
N VAL A 418 -20.66 -2.81 -16.22
CA VAL A 418 -20.24 -3.75 -17.27
C VAL A 418 -20.63 -3.18 -18.62
N SER A 419 -19.70 -3.16 -19.57
CA SER A 419 -20.03 -2.72 -20.91
C SER A 419 -21.09 -3.63 -21.54
N ARG A 420 -22.04 -3.01 -22.26
CA ARG A 420 -23.09 -3.75 -22.96
C ARG A 420 -22.50 -4.77 -23.94
N GLU A 421 -21.44 -4.41 -24.65
CA GLU A 421 -20.74 -5.31 -25.56
C GLU A 421 -20.23 -6.57 -24.87
N LEU A 422 -19.67 -6.43 -23.66
CA LEU A 422 -19.21 -7.58 -22.87
C LEU A 422 -20.38 -8.45 -22.40
N ALA A 423 -21.42 -7.84 -21.86
CA ALA A 423 -22.61 -8.56 -21.40
C ALA A 423 -23.29 -9.34 -22.56
N GLU A 424 -23.37 -8.75 -23.75
CA GLU A 424 -23.99 -9.34 -24.94
C GLU A 424 -23.20 -10.53 -25.50
N LYS A 425 -21.94 -10.73 -25.12
CA LYS A 425 -21.23 -11.99 -25.43
C LYS A 425 -21.88 -13.20 -24.75
N HIS A 426 -22.48 -12.99 -23.59
CA HIS A 426 -23.03 -14.07 -22.75
C HIS A 426 -24.56 -14.07 -22.68
N PHE A 427 -25.20 -12.89 -22.64
CA PHE A 427 -26.62 -12.69 -22.41
C PHE A 427 -27.24 -11.77 -23.46
N ALA A 428 -28.56 -11.68 -23.52
CA ALA A 428 -29.23 -10.60 -24.21
C ALA A 428 -29.43 -9.42 -23.22
N TRP A 429 -29.33 -8.19 -23.69
CA TRP A 429 -29.52 -7.03 -22.85
C TRP A 429 -31.00 -6.70 -22.66
N ALA A 430 -31.43 -6.50 -21.41
CA ALA A 430 -32.74 -5.95 -21.07
C ALA A 430 -32.60 -4.47 -20.68
N ASN A 431 -33.49 -3.61 -21.17
CA ASN A 431 -33.45 -2.19 -20.84
C ASN A 431 -34.19 -1.88 -19.52
N THR A 432 -35.10 -2.76 -19.11
CA THR A 432 -35.87 -2.62 -17.87
C THR A 432 -35.88 -3.95 -17.10
N PRO A 433 -36.10 -3.91 -15.78
CA PRO A 433 -36.22 -5.13 -14.98
C PRO A 433 -37.31 -6.07 -15.45
N GLU A 434 -38.43 -5.52 -15.97
CA GLU A 434 -39.60 -6.29 -16.39
C GLU A 434 -39.34 -7.11 -17.67
N GLU A 435 -38.37 -6.70 -18.48
CA GLU A 435 -37.96 -7.41 -19.70
C GLU A 435 -36.95 -8.53 -19.42
N ALA A 436 -36.39 -8.57 -18.22
CA ALA A 436 -35.26 -9.45 -17.89
C ALA A 436 -35.70 -10.79 -17.31
N ASP A 437 -34.93 -11.84 -17.63
CA ASP A 437 -35.02 -13.12 -16.96
C ASP A 437 -34.35 -13.09 -15.57
N PHE A 438 -33.33 -12.24 -15.40
CA PHE A 438 -32.63 -11.99 -14.14
C PHE A 438 -31.93 -10.62 -14.16
N ALA A 439 -31.62 -10.10 -12.97
CA ALA A 439 -30.81 -8.90 -12.80
C ALA A 439 -29.43 -9.23 -12.25
N MET A 440 -28.42 -8.51 -12.72
CA MET A 440 -27.05 -8.55 -12.18
C MET A 440 -26.73 -7.17 -11.60
N ILE A 441 -26.63 -7.12 -10.29
CA ILE A 441 -26.42 -5.87 -9.55
C ILE A 441 -24.97 -5.82 -9.07
N PHE A 442 -24.24 -4.78 -9.48
CA PHE A 442 -22.86 -4.53 -9.07
C PHE A 442 -22.87 -3.48 -7.96
N ILE A 443 -22.29 -3.83 -6.84
CA ILE A 443 -22.14 -2.94 -5.68
C ILE A 443 -20.68 -2.84 -5.29
N GLU A 444 -20.29 -1.70 -4.74
CA GLU A 444 -19.00 -1.51 -4.07
C GLU A 444 -19.20 -1.51 -2.56
N SER A 445 -18.19 -1.95 -1.83
CA SER A 445 -18.18 -1.75 -0.38
C SER A 445 -18.14 -0.25 -0.08
N PRO A 446 -18.82 0.21 0.99
CA PRO A 446 -18.72 1.61 1.40
C PRO A 446 -17.25 1.99 1.63
N LEU A 447 -16.84 3.11 1.07
CA LEU A 447 -15.52 3.68 1.25
C LEU A 447 -15.59 4.87 2.21
N SER A 448 -14.56 5.01 3.07
CA SER A 448 -14.30 6.25 3.77
C SER A 448 -13.44 7.13 2.87
N ASP A 449 -13.85 8.36 2.66
CA ASP A 449 -13.02 9.36 1.98
C ASP A 449 -11.85 9.83 2.87
N GLY A 450 -11.74 9.28 4.09
CA GLY A 450 -10.75 9.68 5.07
C GLY A 450 -10.99 11.07 5.66
N TYR A 451 -11.64 11.98 4.92
CA TYR A 451 -11.91 13.35 5.36
C TYR A 451 -13.24 13.89 4.81
N SER A 452 -14.04 14.50 5.68
CA SER A 452 -15.26 15.21 5.33
C SER A 452 -15.15 16.70 5.68
N ALA A 453 -15.09 17.57 4.68
CA ALA A 453 -15.09 19.02 4.87
C ALA A 453 -16.39 19.52 5.57
N GLU A 454 -17.49 18.83 5.37
CA GLU A 454 -18.76 19.17 6.03
C GLU A 454 -18.73 18.87 7.53
N ASP A 455 -18.11 17.77 7.92
CA ASP A 455 -17.90 17.44 9.32
C ASP A 455 -16.98 18.44 10.00
N ALA A 456 -15.85 18.77 9.37
CA ALA A 456 -14.93 19.79 9.86
C ALA A 456 -15.61 21.17 10.00
N ALA A 457 -16.44 21.57 9.02
CA ALA A 457 -17.19 22.83 9.10
C ALA A 457 -18.21 22.87 10.23
N ARG A 458 -18.65 21.71 10.72
CA ARG A 458 -19.56 21.57 11.89
C ARG A 458 -18.82 21.40 13.21
N GLY A 459 -17.48 21.51 13.20
CA GLY A 459 -16.66 21.37 14.41
C GLY A 459 -16.20 19.92 14.70
N GLY A 460 -16.41 19.00 13.77
CA GLY A 460 -15.82 17.65 13.82
C GLY A 460 -14.39 17.64 13.33
N ASN A 461 -13.76 16.47 13.38
CA ASN A 461 -12.37 16.28 12.92
C ASN A 461 -12.26 15.96 11.42
N GLY A 462 -13.36 16.01 10.69
CA GLY A 462 -13.43 15.69 9.27
C GLY A 462 -13.43 14.18 8.98
N TYR A 463 -13.28 13.32 9.98
CA TYR A 463 -13.30 11.88 9.79
C TYR A 463 -14.60 11.27 10.26
N LEU A 464 -15.25 10.54 9.37
CA LEU A 464 -16.50 9.83 9.64
C LEU A 464 -16.30 8.32 9.36
N PRO A 465 -16.35 7.44 10.39
CA PRO A 465 -16.20 6.01 10.19
C PRO A 465 -17.39 5.45 9.41
N ILE A 466 -17.12 4.50 8.52
CA ILE A 466 -18.16 3.81 7.76
C ILE A 466 -18.84 2.76 8.62
N SER A 467 -20.15 2.57 8.38
CA SER A 467 -20.87 1.41 8.90
C SER A 467 -20.84 0.27 7.89
N LEU A 468 -20.43 -0.89 8.34
CA LEU A 468 -20.52 -2.14 7.57
C LEU A 468 -21.92 -2.79 7.64
N GLN A 469 -22.86 -2.20 8.37
CA GLN A 469 -24.15 -2.84 8.65
C GLN A 469 -25.21 -2.60 7.57
N TYR A 470 -25.07 -1.64 6.69
CA TYR A 470 -26.08 -1.23 5.68
C TYR A 470 -27.49 -1.00 6.28
N ARG A 471 -27.56 -0.58 7.53
CA ARG A 471 -28.77 -0.27 8.29
C ARG A 471 -28.43 0.79 9.35
N PRO A 472 -29.41 1.42 10.00
CA PRO A 472 -29.12 2.31 11.12
C PRO A 472 -28.16 1.65 12.10
N TYR A 473 -27.14 2.40 12.48
CA TYR A 473 -26.15 1.91 13.43
C TYR A 473 -26.81 1.79 14.81
N THR A 474 -26.87 0.58 15.31
CA THR A 474 -27.49 0.26 16.60
C THR A 474 -26.47 -0.22 17.61
N ALA A 475 -25.20 0.17 17.48
CA ALA A 475 -24.19 -0.31 18.40
C ALA A 475 -24.42 0.29 19.79
N GLU A 476 -24.91 -0.52 20.68
CA GLU A 476 -24.92 -0.25 22.12
C GLU A 476 -23.48 -0.11 22.67
N ALA A 477 -22.47 -0.53 21.92
CA ALA A 477 -21.07 -0.61 22.31
C ALA A 477 -20.11 0.21 21.42
N ALA A 478 -20.60 1.20 20.67
CA ALA A 478 -19.68 2.14 20.02
C ALA A 478 -18.93 2.91 21.10
N ARG A 479 -17.60 2.86 21.06
CA ARG A 479 -16.79 3.60 22.02
C ARG A 479 -16.98 5.08 21.80
N GLU A 480 -17.28 5.81 22.86
CA GLU A 480 -17.28 7.26 22.87
C GLU A 480 -15.85 7.81 22.89
N GLU A 481 -14.90 7.03 23.41
CA GLU A 481 -13.50 7.40 23.59
C GLU A 481 -12.56 6.50 22.77
N SER A 482 -11.43 7.06 22.35
CA SER A 482 -10.34 6.31 21.74
C SER A 482 -9.68 5.33 22.71
N ILE A 483 -9.24 4.16 22.21
CA ILE A 483 -8.43 3.20 23.00
C ILE A 483 -7.09 3.85 23.38
N ALA A 484 -6.55 4.70 22.53
CA ALA A 484 -5.33 5.44 22.77
C ALA A 484 -5.47 6.54 23.83
N GLY A 485 -6.62 6.63 24.50
CA GLY A 485 -6.85 7.57 25.60
C GLY A 485 -6.96 9.04 25.18
N GLY A 486 -6.84 9.34 23.88
CA GLY A 486 -7.14 10.64 23.31
C GLY A 486 -8.63 10.75 23.09
N ASP A 487 -9.26 11.78 23.65
CA ASP A 487 -10.59 12.16 23.21
C ASP A 487 -10.43 12.76 21.81
N PHE A 488 -11.07 12.19 20.80
CA PHE A 488 -11.14 12.81 19.47
C PHE A 488 -11.61 14.27 19.52
N ARG A 489 -12.27 14.67 20.60
CA ARG A 489 -12.66 16.04 20.93
C ARG A 489 -11.50 16.95 21.25
N GLU A 490 -10.42 16.46 21.86
CA GLU A 490 -9.28 17.29 22.25
C GLU A 490 -8.38 17.67 21.08
N GLU A 491 -8.26 16.78 20.09
CA GLU A 491 -7.43 17.04 18.91
C GLU A 491 -8.10 18.02 17.91
N VAL A 492 -9.37 18.34 18.07
CA VAL A 492 -10.15 19.12 17.08
C VAL A 492 -11.01 20.23 17.70
N GLY A 493 -10.67 20.73 18.86
CA GLY A 493 -11.37 21.86 19.47
C GLY A 493 -12.62 21.53 20.28
N GLY A 494 -12.72 20.33 20.84
CA GLY A 494 -13.54 20.07 22.02
C GLY A 494 -15.00 19.67 21.77
N GLN A 495 -15.41 19.22 20.59
CA GLN A 495 -16.77 18.73 20.37
C GLN A 495 -16.86 17.23 20.06
N ALA A 496 -17.81 16.55 20.68
CA ALA A 496 -18.07 15.13 20.48
C ALA A 496 -18.57 14.84 19.06
N VAL A 497 -17.75 14.14 18.29
CA VAL A 497 -18.05 13.81 16.89
C VAL A 497 -18.89 12.54 16.75
N LEU A 498 -19.05 11.76 17.81
CA LEU A 498 -19.61 10.41 17.74
C LEU A 498 -21.14 10.31 17.72
N GLY A 499 -21.89 11.34 18.10
CA GLY A 499 -23.34 11.26 18.15
C GLY A 499 -24.01 11.36 16.77
N ASP A 500 -24.29 12.57 16.35
CA ASP A 500 -25.12 12.83 15.17
C ASP A 500 -24.40 12.62 13.85
N ASN A 501 -23.07 12.77 13.81
CA ASN A 501 -22.30 12.67 12.57
C ASN A 501 -22.11 11.22 12.12
N VAL A 502 -21.92 10.29 13.04
CA VAL A 502 -21.90 8.85 12.73
C VAL A 502 -23.26 8.43 12.16
N ILE A 503 -24.36 8.89 12.75
CA ILE A 503 -25.71 8.59 12.27
C ILE A 503 -25.96 9.17 10.88
N ASN A 504 -25.55 10.40 10.62
CA ASN A 504 -25.75 11.05 9.33
C ASN A 504 -24.93 10.39 8.20
N GLN A 505 -23.74 9.90 8.49
CA GLN A 505 -22.95 9.17 7.50
C GLN A 505 -23.47 7.75 7.27
N LEU A 506 -23.93 7.10 8.31
CA LEU A 506 -24.64 5.83 8.20
C LEU A 506 -25.88 5.95 7.31
N LEU A 507 -26.58 7.08 7.40
CA LEU A 507 -27.69 7.41 6.51
C LEU A 507 -27.19 7.71 5.08
N GLY A 508 -26.01 8.32 4.92
CA GLY A 508 -25.35 8.53 3.63
C GLY A 508 -24.95 7.23 2.93
N SER A 509 -24.29 6.32 3.64
CA SER A 509 -23.93 5.00 3.11
C SER A 509 -25.16 4.10 2.82
N GLN A 510 -26.24 4.28 3.54
CA GLN A 510 -27.52 3.64 3.26
C GLN A 510 -28.20 4.18 2.00
N ASN A 511 -27.98 5.44 1.66
CA ASN A 511 -28.51 6.01 0.42
C ASN A 511 -27.85 5.38 -0.82
N ASP A 512 -26.63 4.87 -0.72
CA ASP A 512 -25.99 4.13 -1.81
C ASP A 512 -26.68 2.81 -2.06
N MET A 513 -27.14 2.13 -1.01
CA MET A 513 -27.98 0.94 -1.13
C MET A 513 -29.43 1.25 -1.55
N ALA A 514 -29.96 2.42 -1.19
CA ALA A 514 -31.31 2.84 -1.61
C ALA A 514 -31.38 3.20 -3.10
N THR A 515 -30.27 3.54 -3.73
CA THR A 515 -30.18 3.81 -5.17
C THR A 515 -30.26 2.52 -6.01
N ILE A 516 -30.11 1.36 -5.36
CA ILE A 516 -30.18 0.02 -5.98
C ILE A 516 -31.58 -0.62 -5.79
N ARG A 517 -32.50 0.01 -5.07
CA ARG A 517 -33.86 -0.48 -4.84
C ARG A 517 -34.85 -0.06 -5.93
#